data_0abcc4a215cbac099c9bc55b36cb408c
#
_entry.id   0abcc4a215cbac099c9bc55b36cb408c
#
_cell.length_a   1.000
_cell.length_b   1.000
_cell.length_c   1.000
_cell.angle_alpha   90.00
_cell.angle_beta   90.00
_cell.angle_gamma   90.00
#
_symmetry.space_group_name_H-M   'P 1'
#
loop_
_entity.id
_entity.type
_entity.pdbx_description
1 polymer ?
#
loop_
_entity_poly.entity_id
_entity_poly.type
_entity_poly.pdbx_seq_one_letter_code
_entity_poly.pdbx_strand_id
1 'polypeptide(L)'
;KVAVNYLKSENSANDVVREITSAGGTAKSFKADISKVPDIEQLTKEVLHEWGNVDILVNNAGVFRTVPVMETTEEIWDEQLTLNLRSCFFFVKTLVPHWQEIGGGKVINISSIAGTGAFPNCPAYCASKGGLVNLTRALAAELGKENINVNSIAPGNVATALNAHVRGPGNEEYIALMKTLTPTGIDFLDVEDMTGTAVFLASDDSRMIHGETIVVDAGWSVW
;
A
#
# COMPACT_ATOMS: atom_id res chain seq x y z
N LYS A 1 14.90 -6.66 -9.14
CA LYS A 1 15.53 -5.57 -8.37
C LYS A 1 14.45 -4.84 -7.55
N VAL A 2 14.75 -4.45 -6.29
CA VAL A 2 13.78 -3.79 -5.40
C VAL A 2 14.34 -2.49 -4.84
N ALA A 3 13.71 -1.35 -5.14
CA ALA A 3 13.96 -0.07 -4.48
C ALA A 3 13.12 0.00 -3.19
N VAL A 4 13.75 0.09 -2.04
CA VAL A 4 13.10 0.16 -0.73
C VAL A 4 13.13 1.60 -0.25
N ASN A 5 12.01 2.31 -0.31
CA ASN A 5 11.90 3.67 0.23
C ASN A 5 11.75 3.66 1.76
N TYR A 6 12.40 4.58 2.42
CA TYR A 6 12.22 4.88 3.84
C TYR A 6 12.32 6.38 4.13
N LEU A 7 11.72 6.81 5.23
CA LEU A 7 11.89 8.17 5.75
C LEU A 7 12.76 8.19 7.02
N LYS A 8 12.35 7.43 8.04
CA LYS A 8 12.99 7.39 9.39
C LYS A 8 13.57 6.02 9.72
N SER A 9 13.03 4.94 9.17
CA SER A 9 13.34 3.56 9.54
C SER A 9 14.45 2.97 8.66
N GLU A 10 15.64 3.61 8.65
CA GLU A 10 16.76 3.17 7.82
C GLU A 10 17.20 1.74 8.11
N ASN A 11 17.28 1.38 9.41
CA ASN A 11 17.66 0.03 9.80
C ASN A 11 16.69 -1.02 9.25
N SER A 12 15.39 -0.79 9.37
CA SER A 12 14.38 -1.71 8.84
C SER A 12 14.43 -1.81 7.31
N ALA A 13 14.67 -0.70 6.61
CA ALA A 13 14.85 -0.73 5.16
C ALA A 13 16.10 -1.54 4.76
N ASN A 14 17.21 -1.38 5.51
CA ASN A 14 18.42 -2.15 5.29
C ASN A 14 18.26 -3.63 5.66
N ASP A 15 17.40 -3.98 6.64
CA ASP A 15 17.05 -5.37 6.95
C ASP A 15 16.36 -6.03 5.74
N VAL A 16 15.38 -5.37 5.12
CA VAL A 16 14.72 -5.82 3.89
C VAL A 16 15.71 -5.97 2.74
N VAL A 17 16.61 -5.00 2.57
CA VAL A 17 17.68 -5.09 1.55
C VAL A 17 18.57 -6.32 1.79
N ARG A 18 18.97 -6.59 3.03
CA ARG A 18 19.78 -7.77 3.38
C ARG A 18 19.04 -9.08 3.13
N GLU A 19 17.76 -9.14 3.47
CA GLU A 19 16.92 -10.32 3.23
C GLU A 19 16.86 -10.64 1.72
N ILE A 20 16.53 -9.66 0.89
CA ILE A 20 16.46 -9.83 -0.56
C ILE A 20 17.81 -10.24 -1.16
N THR A 21 18.89 -9.61 -0.73
CA THR A 21 20.23 -9.90 -1.27
C THR A 21 20.76 -11.25 -0.80
N SER A 22 20.43 -11.67 0.42
CA SER A 22 20.77 -13.01 0.92
C SER A 22 20.02 -14.11 0.19
N ALA A 23 18.84 -13.82 -0.33
CA ALA A 23 18.07 -14.72 -1.20
C ALA A 23 18.51 -14.68 -2.68
N GLY A 24 19.62 -13.97 -3.02
CA GLY A 24 20.15 -13.86 -4.37
C GLY A 24 19.52 -12.77 -5.23
N GLY A 25 18.63 -11.95 -4.67
CA GLY A 25 18.03 -10.79 -5.32
C GLY A 25 18.94 -9.56 -5.33
N THR A 26 18.46 -8.46 -5.89
CA THR A 26 19.12 -7.15 -5.86
C THR A 26 18.19 -6.15 -5.23
N ALA A 27 18.64 -5.44 -4.20
CA ALA A 27 17.86 -4.38 -3.55
C ALA A 27 18.76 -3.23 -3.10
N LYS A 28 18.16 -2.04 -2.99
CA LYS A 28 18.81 -0.84 -2.44
C LYS A 28 17.79 0.01 -1.72
N SER A 29 18.18 0.58 -0.60
CA SER A 29 17.36 1.52 0.17
C SER A 29 17.55 2.95 -0.34
N PHE A 30 16.46 3.72 -0.36
CA PHE A 30 16.41 5.12 -0.79
C PHE A 30 15.66 5.94 0.25
N LYS A 31 16.26 7.04 0.71
CA LYS A 31 15.63 7.93 1.68
C LYS A 31 14.84 9.02 0.97
N ALA A 32 13.53 9.08 1.20
CA ALA A 32 12.68 10.16 0.71
C ALA A 32 11.44 10.35 1.58
N ASP A 33 11.02 11.60 1.74
CA ASP A 33 9.76 11.97 2.39
C ASP A 33 8.64 12.04 1.35
N ILE A 34 7.91 10.96 1.18
CA ILE A 34 6.85 10.86 0.17
C ILE A 34 5.62 11.73 0.46
N SER A 35 5.58 12.43 1.59
CA SER A 35 4.59 13.49 1.80
C SER A 35 4.85 14.71 0.92
N LYS A 36 6.04 14.81 0.31
CA LYS A 36 6.50 15.92 -0.53
C LYS A 36 6.66 15.48 -1.97
N VAL A 37 5.96 16.16 -2.87
CA VAL A 37 6.05 15.85 -4.31
C VAL A 37 7.47 15.98 -4.86
N PRO A 38 8.27 17.02 -4.53
CA PRO A 38 9.65 17.09 -4.99
C PRO A 38 10.52 15.89 -4.58
N ASP A 39 10.30 15.34 -3.38
CA ASP A 39 11.04 14.17 -2.90
C ASP A 39 10.62 12.89 -3.66
N ILE A 40 9.33 12.76 -4.05
CA ILE A 40 8.84 11.68 -4.91
C ILE A 40 9.51 11.75 -6.29
N GLU A 41 9.56 12.95 -6.90
CA GLU A 41 10.21 13.16 -8.18
C GLU A 41 11.71 12.86 -8.14
N GLN A 42 12.38 13.29 -7.07
CA GLN A 42 13.81 13.05 -6.88
C GLN A 42 14.08 11.54 -6.68
N LEU A 43 13.31 10.86 -5.81
CA LEU A 43 13.41 9.41 -5.59
C LEU A 43 13.25 8.64 -6.90
N THR A 44 12.24 8.99 -7.70
CA THR A 44 12.01 8.34 -9.00
C THR A 44 13.21 8.52 -9.94
N LYS A 45 13.77 9.73 -10.01
CA LYS A 45 14.99 9.99 -10.80
C LYS A 45 16.18 9.16 -10.33
N GLU A 46 16.39 9.05 -9.02
CA GLU A 46 17.48 8.28 -8.42
C GLU A 46 17.36 6.78 -8.74
N VAL A 47 16.14 6.21 -8.65
CA VAL A 47 15.90 4.81 -8.98
C VAL A 47 16.10 4.55 -10.48
N LEU A 48 15.60 5.42 -11.34
CA LEU A 48 15.80 5.34 -12.79
C LEU A 48 17.29 5.49 -13.17
N HIS A 49 18.02 6.39 -12.52
CA HIS A 49 19.46 6.53 -12.73
C HIS A 49 20.23 5.28 -12.30
N GLU A 50 19.86 4.66 -11.20
CA GLU A 50 20.52 3.48 -10.64
C GLU A 50 20.32 2.22 -11.50
N TRP A 51 19.10 2.02 -12.03
CA TRP A 51 18.74 0.76 -12.69
C TRP A 51 18.20 0.89 -14.11
N GLY A 52 17.98 2.09 -14.60
CA GLY A 52 17.50 2.39 -15.95
C GLY A 52 16.02 2.12 -16.17
N ASN A 53 15.36 1.42 -15.25
CA ASN A 53 13.96 1.02 -15.42
C ASN A 53 13.22 0.88 -14.09
N VAL A 54 11.90 1.14 -14.13
CA VAL A 54 10.92 0.81 -13.07
C VAL A 54 9.71 0.17 -13.74
N ASP A 55 9.57 -1.15 -13.61
CA ASP A 55 8.46 -1.90 -14.20
C ASP A 55 7.22 -1.89 -13.31
N ILE A 56 7.41 -1.89 -11.98
CA ILE A 56 6.36 -2.07 -10.99
C ILE A 56 6.49 -1.04 -9.88
N LEU A 57 5.40 -0.35 -9.59
CA LEU A 57 5.26 0.52 -8.43
C LEU A 57 4.35 -0.15 -7.40
N VAL A 58 4.85 -0.31 -6.16
CA VAL A 58 4.03 -0.76 -5.02
C VAL A 58 3.85 0.41 -4.06
N ASN A 59 2.66 0.98 -4.01
CA ASN A 59 2.27 2.02 -3.07
C ASN A 59 1.83 1.37 -1.74
N ASN A 60 2.82 1.01 -0.92
CA ASN A 60 2.61 0.34 0.36
C ASN A 60 2.73 1.28 1.56
N ALA A 61 3.54 2.33 1.47
CA ALA A 61 3.74 3.25 2.59
C ALA A 61 2.42 3.92 3.01
N GLY A 62 2.21 4.03 4.32
CA GLY A 62 0.99 4.62 4.86
C GLY A 62 1.03 4.77 6.37
N VAL A 63 0.02 5.45 6.89
CA VAL A 63 -0.20 5.66 8.32
C VAL A 63 -1.62 5.30 8.69
N PHE A 64 -1.79 4.85 9.93
CA PHE A 64 -3.08 4.53 10.53
C PHE A 64 -3.19 5.22 11.88
N ARG A 65 -4.21 6.08 12.03
CA ARG A 65 -4.56 6.74 13.28
C ARG A 65 -5.99 6.39 13.64
N THR A 66 -6.17 5.83 14.82
CA THR A 66 -7.49 5.56 15.40
C THR A 66 -7.87 6.77 16.24
N VAL A 67 -8.68 7.65 15.67
CA VAL A 67 -9.11 8.92 16.30
C VAL A 67 -10.58 9.16 15.99
N PRO A 68 -11.45 9.34 17.01
CA PRO A 68 -12.86 9.66 16.82
C PRO A 68 -13.06 10.97 16.03
N VAL A 69 -14.23 11.11 15.37
CA VAL A 69 -14.52 12.26 14.52
C VAL A 69 -14.35 13.61 15.23
N MET A 70 -14.76 13.71 16.50
CA MET A 70 -14.67 14.95 17.28
C MET A 70 -13.24 15.30 17.73
N GLU A 71 -12.32 14.33 17.69
CA GLU A 71 -10.92 14.48 18.08
C GLU A 71 -9.98 14.53 16.87
N THR A 72 -10.50 14.29 15.67
CA THR A 72 -9.72 14.32 14.42
C THR A 72 -9.39 15.77 14.09
N THR A 73 -8.12 16.15 14.24
CA THR A 73 -7.62 17.48 13.85
C THR A 73 -7.31 17.52 12.35
N GLU A 74 -7.13 18.74 11.80
CA GLU A 74 -6.73 18.97 10.42
C GLU A 74 -5.39 18.27 10.11
N GLU A 75 -4.42 18.32 11.03
CA GLU A 75 -3.12 17.69 10.87
C GLU A 75 -3.23 16.17 10.79
N ILE A 76 -4.08 15.54 11.63
CA ILE A 76 -4.32 14.09 11.60
C ILE A 76 -5.00 13.68 10.28
N TRP A 77 -5.95 14.49 9.84
CA TRP A 77 -6.63 14.31 8.56
C TRP A 77 -5.64 14.42 7.41
N ASP A 78 -4.89 15.51 7.33
CA ASP A 78 -3.94 15.79 6.25
C ASP A 78 -2.79 14.78 6.21
N GLU A 79 -2.26 14.33 7.35
CA GLU A 79 -1.24 13.29 7.41
C GLU A 79 -1.73 12.03 6.68
N GLN A 80 -2.96 11.57 7.01
CA GLN A 80 -3.49 10.34 6.44
C GLN A 80 -3.84 10.47 4.96
N LEU A 81 -4.47 11.56 4.54
CA LEU A 81 -4.78 11.80 3.13
C LEU A 81 -3.50 12.00 2.30
N THR A 82 -2.51 12.68 2.83
CA THR A 82 -1.25 12.95 2.14
C THR A 82 -0.46 11.66 1.93
N LEU A 83 -0.28 10.85 2.96
CA LEU A 83 0.54 9.65 2.86
C LEU A 83 -0.19 8.47 2.19
N ASN A 84 -1.48 8.26 2.52
CA ASN A 84 -2.19 7.07 2.04
C ASN A 84 -2.81 7.24 0.65
N LEU A 85 -3.01 8.46 0.17
CA LEU A 85 -3.73 8.74 -1.08
C LEU A 85 -2.94 9.66 -2.02
N ARG A 86 -2.61 10.88 -1.57
CA ARG A 86 -1.96 11.88 -2.42
C ARG A 86 -0.61 11.40 -2.95
N SER A 87 0.22 10.79 -2.11
CA SER A 87 1.53 10.28 -2.50
C SER A 87 1.42 9.24 -3.62
N CYS A 88 0.45 8.32 -3.53
CA CYS A 88 0.20 7.27 -4.52
C CYS A 88 -0.08 7.86 -5.91
N PHE A 89 -0.92 8.89 -5.97
CA PHE A 89 -1.20 9.60 -7.21
C PHE A 89 0.07 10.22 -7.83
N PHE A 90 0.87 10.91 -7.02
CA PHE A 90 2.06 11.61 -7.53
C PHE A 90 3.17 10.64 -7.95
N PHE A 91 3.32 9.48 -7.32
CA PHE A 91 4.22 8.43 -7.83
C PHE A 91 3.80 7.94 -9.21
N VAL A 92 2.51 7.62 -9.41
CA VAL A 92 2.00 7.22 -10.73
C VAL A 92 2.24 8.32 -11.74
N LYS A 93 1.83 9.56 -11.44
CA LYS A 93 2.03 10.73 -12.33
C LYS A 93 3.49 10.88 -12.75
N THR A 94 4.43 10.70 -11.84
CA THR A 94 5.86 10.85 -12.11
C THR A 94 6.42 9.72 -12.97
N LEU A 95 5.87 8.50 -12.86
CA LEU A 95 6.31 7.32 -13.62
C LEU A 95 5.62 7.15 -14.98
N VAL A 96 4.45 7.74 -15.21
CA VAL A 96 3.71 7.60 -16.48
C VAL A 96 4.57 7.92 -17.71
N PRO A 97 5.35 9.01 -17.77
CA PRO A 97 6.19 9.27 -18.96
C PRO A 97 7.21 8.17 -19.23
N HIS A 98 7.83 7.61 -18.18
CA HIS A 98 8.75 6.50 -18.30
C HIS A 98 8.05 5.22 -18.80
N TRP A 99 6.89 4.88 -18.26
CA TRP A 99 6.12 3.72 -18.72
C TRP A 99 5.62 3.85 -20.15
N GLN A 100 5.29 5.06 -20.62
CA GLN A 100 4.97 5.32 -22.02
C GLN A 100 6.16 5.02 -22.93
N GLU A 101 7.38 5.37 -22.52
CA GLU A 101 8.61 5.11 -23.28
C GLU A 101 8.94 3.61 -23.35
N ILE A 102 8.75 2.85 -22.29
CA ILE A 102 9.06 1.42 -22.22
C ILE A 102 7.91 0.49 -22.65
N GLY A 103 6.72 1.05 -22.93
CA GLY A 103 5.56 0.32 -23.43
C GLY A 103 4.67 -0.30 -22.36
N GLY A 104 4.72 0.18 -21.12
CA GLY A 104 3.81 -0.21 -20.05
C GLY A 104 4.43 -0.29 -18.67
N GLY A 105 3.60 -0.56 -17.67
CA GLY A 105 4.00 -0.68 -16.27
C GLY A 105 2.90 -1.25 -15.39
N LYS A 106 3.22 -1.53 -14.13
CA LYS A 106 2.25 -2.06 -13.16
C LYS A 106 2.23 -1.22 -11.89
N VAL A 107 1.04 -0.97 -11.36
CA VAL A 107 0.81 -0.29 -10.10
C VAL A 107 0.02 -1.21 -9.17
N ILE A 108 0.53 -1.41 -7.97
CA ILE A 108 -0.13 -2.15 -6.90
C ILE A 108 -0.32 -1.20 -5.73
N ASN A 109 -1.56 -0.78 -5.49
CA ASN A 109 -1.92 0.06 -4.36
C ASN A 109 -2.28 -0.81 -3.15
N ILE A 110 -1.68 -0.56 -2.00
CA ILE A 110 -2.09 -1.24 -0.76
C ILE A 110 -3.17 -0.38 -0.09
N SER A 111 -4.44 -0.75 -0.35
CA SER A 111 -5.59 -0.12 0.28
C SER A 111 -5.88 -0.71 1.67
N SER A 112 -7.09 -1.10 1.95
CA SER A 112 -7.54 -1.74 3.19
C SER A 112 -8.99 -2.18 3.05
N ILE A 113 -9.45 -3.13 3.86
CA ILE A 113 -10.89 -3.35 4.07
C ILE A 113 -11.60 -2.09 4.58
N ALA A 114 -10.88 -1.16 5.22
CA ALA A 114 -11.40 0.17 5.57
C ALA A 114 -11.67 1.08 4.35
N GLY A 115 -11.17 0.70 3.17
CA GLY A 115 -11.46 1.40 1.91
C GLY A 115 -12.64 0.82 1.16
N THR A 116 -13.04 -0.41 1.44
CA THR A 116 -14.22 -1.09 0.87
C THR A 116 -15.40 -1.11 1.83
N GLY A 117 -15.12 -1.03 3.13
CA GLY A 117 -16.08 -0.88 4.22
C GLY A 117 -15.81 0.36 5.06
N ALA A 118 -16.27 0.36 6.32
CA ALA A 118 -16.07 1.46 7.26
C ALA A 118 -15.83 0.94 8.67
N PHE A 119 -15.02 1.68 9.43
CA PHE A 119 -14.72 1.38 10.81
C PHE A 119 -14.96 2.61 11.69
N PRO A 120 -15.47 2.44 12.92
CA PRO A 120 -15.56 3.53 13.87
C PRO A 120 -14.16 4.01 14.28
N ASN A 121 -14.10 5.25 14.76
CA ASN A 121 -12.90 5.90 15.30
C ASN A 121 -11.71 6.03 14.32
N CYS A 122 -11.94 5.95 13.02
CA CYS A 122 -10.88 6.19 12.02
C CYS A 122 -11.40 6.79 10.71
N PRO A 123 -12.23 7.86 10.73
CA PRO A 123 -12.86 8.40 9.53
C PRO A 123 -11.87 8.89 8.48
N ALA A 124 -10.77 9.53 8.89
CA ALA A 124 -9.74 10.00 7.97
C ALA A 124 -9.01 8.84 7.28
N TYR A 125 -8.75 7.74 8.00
CA TYR A 125 -8.18 6.53 7.41
C TYR A 125 -9.12 5.89 6.39
N CYS A 126 -10.39 5.69 6.76
CA CYS A 126 -11.41 5.16 5.84
C CYS A 126 -11.53 6.04 4.59
N ALA A 127 -11.57 7.36 4.74
CA ALA A 127 -11.62 8.30 3.63
C ALA A 127 -10.38 8.14 2.72
N SER A 128 -9.17 8.07 3.29
CA SER A 128 -7.93 7.92 2.54
C SER A 128 -7.87 6.60 1.75
N LYS A 129 -8.27 5.48 2.38
CA LYS A 129 -8.24 4.16 1.75
C LYS A 129 -9.40 3.94 0.78
N GLY A 130 -10.59 4.50 1.04
CA GLY A 130 -11.70 4.56 0.08
C GLY A 130 -11.36 5.41 -1.14
N GLY A 131 -10.70 6.55 -0.92
CA GLY A 131 -10.13 7.37 -2.00
C GLY A 131 -9.13 6.59 -2.85
N LEU A 132 -8.25 5.78 -2.23
CA LEU A 132 -7.26 4.97 -2.95
C LEU A 132 -7.91 3.85 -3.78
N VAL A 133 -8.98 3.21 -3.27
CA VAL A 133 -9.77 2.23 -4.04
C VAL A 133 -10.35 2.88 -5.30
N ASN A 134 -10.95 4.07 -5.16
CA ASN A 134 -11.53 4.75 -6.33
C ASN A 134 -10.45 5.36 -7.25
N LEU A 135 -9.34 5.84 -6.70
CA LEU A 135 -8.18 6.28 -7.48
C LEU A 135 -7.60 5.14 -8.34
N THR A 136 -7.54 3.91 -7.80
CA THR A 136 -7.12 2.71 -8.54
C THR A 136 -7.98 2.53 -9.80
N ARG A 137 -9.31 2.63 -9.67
CA ARG A 137 -10.24 2.51 -10.81
C ARG A 137 -10.05 3.64 -11.82
N ALA A 138 -9.93 4.88 -11.36
CA ALA A 138 -9.75 6.04 -12.22
C ALA A 138 -8.46 5.94 -13.05
N LEU A 139 -7.34 5.61 -12.40
CA LEU A 139 -6.05 5.44 -13.07
C LEU A 139 -6.06 4.25 -14.04
N ALA A 140 -6.69 3.13 -13.68
CA ALA A 140 -6.84 1.99 -14.58
C ALA A 140 -7.64 2.35 -15.84
N ALA A 141 -8.73 3.10 -15.70
CA ALA A 141 -9.55 3.55 -16.81
C ALA A 141 -8.80 4.52 -17.74
N GLU A 142 -7.98 5.40 -17.17
CA GLU A 142 -7.23 6.40 -17.93
C GLU A 142 -6.00 5.78 -18.62
N LEU A 143 -5.23 4.96 -17.90
CA LEU A 143 -3.91 4.50 -18.33
C LEU A 143 -3.90 3.11 -19.00
N GLY A 144 -5.03 2.40 -19.01
CA GLY A 144 -5.10 1.03 -19.55
C GLY A 144 -4.72 0.94 -21.03
N LYS A 145 -5.01 1.97 -21.84
CA LYS A 145 -4.64 2.01 -23.27
C LYS A 145 -3.12 2.11 -23.49
N GLU A 146 -2.39 2.54 -22.48
CA GLU A 146 -0.94 2.69 -22.49
C GLU A 146 -0.24 1.45 -21.90
N ASN A 147 -0.99 0.34 -21.74
CA ASN A 147 -0.52 -0.88 -21.13
C ASN A 147 0.01 -0.69 -19.68
N ILE A 148 -0.53 0.30 -18.96
CA ILE A 148 -0.24 0.53 -17.54
C ILE A 148 -1.35 -0.13 -16.71
N ASN A 149 -0.98 -1.20 -16.02
CA ASN A 149 -1.91 -2.01 -15.23
C ASN A 149 -1.99 -1.47 -13.81
N VAL A 150 -3.16 -1.05 -13.35
CA VAL A 150 -3.36 -0.46 -12.02
C VAL A 150 -4.38 -1.27 -11.22
N ASN A 151 -3.95 -1.87 -10.11
CA ASN A 151 -4.80 -2.65 -9.23
C ASN A 151 -4.50 -2.36 -7.75
N SER A 152 -5.33 -2.87 -6.87
CA SER A 152 -5.20 -2.71 -5.42
C SER A 152 -5.32 -4.04 -4.69
N ILE A 153 -4.63 -4.14 -3.55
CA ILE A 153 -4.88 -5.15 -2.53
C ILE A 153 -5.55 -4.44 -1.34
N ALA A 154 -6.62 -5.02 -0.81
CA ALA A 154 -7.27 -4.56 0.39
C ALA A 154 -7.04 -5.57 1.54
N PRO A 155 -5.96 -5.40 2.32
CA PRO A 155 -5.71 -6.28 3.46
C PRO A 155 -6.77 -6.12 4.55
N GLY A 156 -7.04 -7.22 5.25
CA GLY A 156 -7.71 -7.24 6.53
C GLY A 156 -6.79 -6.83 7.68
N ASN A 157 -7.00 -7.44 8.84
CA ASN A 157 -6.18 -7.20 10.02
C ASN A 157 -4.85 -7.98 9.93
N VAL A 158 -3.84 -7.39 9.30
CA VAL A 158 -2.49 -7.99 9.19
C VAL A 158 -1.63 -7.56 10.37
N ALA A 159 -0.94 -8.51 11.01
CA ALA A 159 -0.07 -8.26 12.16
C ALA A 159 1.21 -7.49 11.77
N THR A 160 1.17 -6.18 11.85
CA THR A 160 2.30 -5.29 11.50
C THR A 160 2.58 -4.26 12.60
N ALA A 161 3.68 -3.53 12.47
CA ALA A 161 3.98 -2.40 13.34
C ALA A 161 2.91 -1.29 13.25
N LEU A 162 2.23 -1.16 12.11
CA LEU A 162 1.20 -0.15 11.86
C LEU A 162 0.03 -0.24 12.85
N ASN A 163 -0.39 -1.45 13.22
CA ASN A 163 -1.51 -1.72 14.12
C ASN A 163 -1.08 -2.35 15.46
N ALA A 164 0.20 -2.26 15.83
CA ALA A 164 0.69 -2.83 17.08
C ALA A 164 -0.05 -2.29 18.32
N HIS A 165 -0.50 -1.03 18.28
CA HIS A 165 -1.22 -0.37 19.36
C HIS A 165 -2.60 -1.00 19.65
N VAL A 166 -3.24 -1.65 18.67
CA VAL A 166 -4.54 -2.34 18.85
C VAL A 166 -4.39 -3.86 19.10
N ARG A 167 -3.15 -4.39 19.10
CA ARG A 167 -2.84 -5.80 19.34
C ARG A 167 -2.21 -6.07 20.71
N GLY A 168 -1.89 -5.01 21.45
CA GLY A 168 -1.23 -5.12 22.76
C GLY A 168 -2.21 -5.44 23.91
N PRO A 169 -1.66 -5.61 25.13
CA PRO A 169 -2.46 -5.78 26.35
C PRO A 169 -3.51 -4.66 26.52
N GLY A 170 -4.69 -5.02 27.00
CA GLY A 170 -5.83 -4.11 27.14
C GLY A 170 -6.76 -4.06 25.93
N ASN A 171 -6.46 -4.82 24.87
CA ASN A 171 -7.30 -4.91 23.66
C ASN A 171 -7.91 -6.32 23.46
N GLU A 172 -8.00 -7.12 24.53
CA GLU A 172 -8.45 -8.53 24.48
C GLU A 172 -9.87 -8.66 23.91
N GLU A 173 -10.76 -7.71 24.23
CA GLU A 173 -12.13 -7.69 23.70
C GLU A 173 -12.12 -7.42 22.18
N TYR A 174 -11.29 -6.47 21.72
CA TYR A 174 -11.15 -6.20 20.29
C TYR A 174 -10.58 -7.41 19.55
N ILE A 175 -9.55 -8.06 20.08
CA ILE A 175 -8.94 -9.26 19.49
C ILE A 175 -9.97 -10.39 19.40
N ALA A 176 -10.72 -10.64 20.47
CA ALA A 176 -11.78 -11.65 20.51
C ALA A 176 -12.90 -11.35 19.49
N LEU A 177 -13.28 -10.07 19.35
CA LEU A 177 -14.25 -9.64 18.37
C LEU A 177 -13.74 -9.89 16.93
N MET A 178 -12.50 -9.51 16.61
CA MET A 178 -11.90 -9.78 15.30
C MET A 178 -11.93 -11.26 14.96
N LYS A 179 -11.52 -12.11 15.90
CA LYS A 179 -11.56 -13.56 15.74
C LYS A 179 -12.97 -14.10 15.50
N THR A 180 -13.97 -13.53 16.18
CA THR A 180 -15.38 -13.94 16.02
C THR A 180 -15.95 -13.53 14.68
N LEU A 181 -15.60 -12.35 14.18
CA LEU A 181 -16.08 -11.81 12.91
C LEU A 181 -15.37 -12.42 11.71
N THR A 182 -14.20 -13.04 11.88
CA THR A 182 -13.44 -13.66 10.81
C THR A 182 -13.87 -15.11 10.60
N PRO A 183 -14.45 -15.51 9.46
CA PRO A 183 -14.96 -16.85 9.20
C PRO A 183 -13.91 -17.97 9.40
N THR A 184 -12.64 -17.69 9.12
CA THR A 184 -11.53 -18.63 9.36
C THR A 184 -11.16 -18.78 10.83
N GLY A 185 -11.70 -17.93 11.72
CA GLY A 185 -11.43 -17.97 13.17
C GLY A 185 -10.06 -17.42 13.57
N ILE A 186 -9.33 -16.79 12.66
CA ILE A 186 -8.07 -16.07 12.97
C ILE A 186 -8.38 -14.63 13.39
N ASP A 187 -7.54 -14.07 14.24
CA ASP A 187 -7.64 -12.68 14.71
C ASP A 187 -6.83 -11.73 13.83
N PHE A 188 -5.64 -12.13 13.43
CA PHE A 188 -4.75 -11.37 12.54
C PHE A 188 -4.11 -12.30 11.50
N LEU A 189 -4.00 -11.79 10.27
CA LEU A 189 -3.24 -12.42 9.20
C LEU A 189 -1.74 -12.17 9.40
N ASP A 190 -0.91 -13.05 8.87
CA ASP A 190 0.51 -12.82 8.73
C ASP A 190 0.82 -11.98 7.48
N VAL A 191 1.98 -11.32 7.44
CA VAL A 191 2.39 -10.50 6.28
C VAL A 191 2.59 -11.37 5.03
N GLU A 192 2.93 -12.62 5.20
CA GLU A 192 3.11 -13.63 4.17
C GLU A 192 1.81 -13.93 3.41
N ASP A 193 0.65 -13.80 4.06
CA ASP A 193 -0.66 -14.02 3.44
C ASP A 193 -0.95 -13.02 2.29
N MET A 194 -0.26 -11.87 2.28
CA MET A 194 -0.38 -10.85 1.23
C MET A 194 0.49 -11.16 0.01
N THR A 195 1.58 -11.94 0.18
CA THR A 195 2.63 -12.08 -0.84
C THR A 195 2.14 -12.73 -2.12
N GLY A 196 1.31 -13.77 -2.01
CA GLY A 196 0.75 -14.46 -3.18
C GLY A 196 -0.03 -13.52 -4.09
N THR A 197 -0.90 -12.68 -3.51
CA THR A 197 -1.67 -11.69 -4.27
C THR A 197 -0.77 -10.60 -4.86
N ALA A 198 0.23 -10.14 -4.12
CA ALA A 198 1.18 -9.14 -4.61
C ALA A 198 1.99 -9.68 -5.79
N VAL A 199 2.50 -10.91 -5.72
CA VAL A 199 3.23 -11.57 -6.81
C VAL A 199 2.32 -11.78 -8.02
N PHE A 200 1.08 -12.22 -7.83
CA PHE A 200 0.10 -12.37 -8.90
C PHE A 200 -0.15 -11.04 -9.62
N LEU A 201 -0.40 -9.95 -8.90
CA LEU A 201 -0.61 -8.64 -9.51
C LEU A 201 0.65 -8.05 -10.16
N ALA A 202 1.84 -8.45 -9.70
CA ALA A 202 3.12 -8.07 -10.30
C ALA A 202 3.45 -8.87 -11.58
N SER A 203 2.85 -10.06 -11.76
CA SER A 203 3.11 -10.96 -12.88
C SER A 203 2.24 -10.67 -14.10
N ASP A 204 2.55 -11.30 -15.22
CA ASP A 204 1.73 -11.23 -16.44
C ASP A 204 0.42 -12.01 -16.35
N ASP A 205 0.26 -12.86 -15.35
CA ASP A 205 -1.00 -13.58 -15.11
C ASP A 205 -2.16 -12.62 -14.80
N SER A 206 -1.85 -11.42 -14.28
CA SER A 206 -2.82 -10.36 -14.00
C SER A 206 -3.00 -9.33 -15.12
N ARG A 207 -2.40 -9.55 -16.32
CA ARG A 207 -2.37 -8.54 -17.39
C ARG A 207 -3.75 -8.03 -17.84
N MET A 208 -4.80 -8.81 -17.64
CA MET A 208 -6.19 -8.47 -18.00
C MET A 208 -7.01 -8.01 -16.79
N ILE A 209 -6.39 -7.84 -15.61
CA ILE A 209 -7.05 -7.32 -14.42
C ILE A 209 -6.67 -5.85 -14.29
N HIS A 210 -7.66 -4.97 -14.41
CA HIS A 210 -7.49 -3.51 -14.36
C HIS A 210 -8.54 -2.88 -13.45
N GLY A 211 -8.10 -2.04 -12.54
CA GLY A 211 -8.97 -1.29 -11.63
C GLY A 211 -9.58 -2.14 -10.51
N GLU A 212 -9.08 -3.37 -10.33
CA GLU A 212 -9.62 -4.28 -9.33
C GLU A 212 -9.00 -4.05 -7.94
N THR A 213 -9.79 -4.31 -6.92
CA THR A 213 -9.33 -4.33 -5.53
C THR A 213 -9.56 -5.72 -4.96
N ILE A 214 -8.47 -6.49 -4.83
CA ILE A 214 -8.50 -7.84 -4.28
C ILE A 214 -8.47 -7.77 -2.77
N VAL A 215 -9.54 -8.24 -2.13
CA VAL A 215 -9.63 -8.31 -0.68
C VAL A 215 -8.91 -9.57 -0.18
N VAL A 216 -8.00 -9.38 0.79
CA VAL A 216 -7.26 -10.47 1.45
C VAL A 216 -7.41 -10.29 2.97
N ASP A 217 -8.48 -10.86 3.53
CA ASP A 217 -8.94 -10.55 4.88
C ASP A 217 -9.45 -11.78 5.66
N ALA A 218 -9.16 -12.97 5.16
CA ALA A 218 -9.64 -14.24 5.74
C ALA A 218 -11.17 -14.35 5.83
N GLY A 219 -11.88 -13.58 4.99
CA GLY A 219 -13.34 -13.57 4.93
C GLY A 219 -14.01 -12.57 5.88
N TRP A 220 -13.26 -11.69 6.54
CA TRP A 220 -13.82 -10.73 7.49
C TRP A 220 -14.92 -9.84 6.88
N SER A 221 -14.80 -9.45 5.62
CA SER A 221 -15.73 -8.55 4.92
C SER A 221 -16.85 -9.25 4.13
N VAL A 222 -17.11 -10.54 4.36
CA VAL A 222 -18.17 -11.27 3.62
C VAL A 222 -19.58 -11.08 4.20
N TRP A 223 -19.71 -10.43 5.37
CA TRP A 223 -20.99 -10.16 6.05
C TRP A 223 -21.66 -8.88 5.58
#